data_ac17daf70ec31da80de66a5a684e62a3
#
_entry.id   ac17daf70ec31da80de66a5a684e62a3
#
_cell.length_a   1.000
_cell.length_b   1.000
_cell.length_c   1.000
_cell.angle_alpha   90.00
_cell.angle_beta   90.00
_cell.angle_gamma   90.00
#
_symmetry.space_group_name_H-M   'P 1'
#
loop_
_entity.id
_entity.type
_entity.pdbx_description
1 polymer ?
#
loop_
_entity_poly.entity_id
_entity_poly.type
_entity_poly.pdbx_seq_one_letter_code
_entity_poly.pdbx_strand_id
1 'polypeptide(L)'
;MARVVIGLSGGVDSSVAAYLLKQQGHDVVGLFMINWHDTTGTLEGDCPWHDDRVFAELVAKKLDIPLHVVDLSADYRTRVVDYMFSEYEKGRTPNPDVLCNREIKFDVFLREALKLGADFVATGHYCRKAEEFLPDGRTVFKLLAGADPNKDQSYFLCQLSQRQLSRALFPIGHLLKPEVRRIATEQHLATAARKDSQGICFVGKVDLPVFLQQQLAAKDGDIVEIPSGWPGYRSLPADAPLGRLAEPFRYEPSDGARVGRHRGAHFFTIGQRKGLHVGGKPEPLFVIGTDVERNILYVGQGQRHPGLYRRALYMLPDEIHWVR
;
A
#
# COMPACT_ATOMS: atom_id res chain seq x y z
N MET A 1 -7.58 -8.69 -31.16
CA MET A 1 -6.45 -9.42 -30.55
C MET A 1 -5.39 -8.35 -30.23
N ALA A 2 -4.98 -8.25 -28.98
CA ALA A 2 -3.95 -7.29 -28.53
C ALA A 2 -2.85 -8.06 -27.81
N ARG A 3 -1.61 -7.56 -27.83
CA ARG A 3 -0.53 -8.09 -27.01
C ARG A 3 -0.62 -7.53 -25.61
N VAL A 4 -0.80 -8.40 -24.62
CA VAL A 4 -0.95 -8.02 -23.20
C VAL A 4 0.18 -8.60 -22.39
N VAL A 5 0.96 -7.74 -21.74
CA VAL A 5 1.98 -8.17 -20.78
C VAL A 5 1.37 -8.13 -19.38
N ILE A 6 1.31 -9.31 -18.74
CA ILE A 6 0.75 -9.44 -17.39
C ILE A 6 1.84 -9.60 -16.33
N GLY A 7 1.75 -8.85 -15.24
CA GLY A 7 2.58 -9.05 -14.06
C GLY A 7 2.21 -10.35 -13.35
N LEU A 8 3.00 -11.41 -13.57
CA LEU A 8 2.85 -12.69 -12.89
C LEU A 8 3.64 -12.67 -11.58
N SER A 9 2.95 -12.54 -10.46
CA SER A 9 3.57 -12.46 -9.12
C SER A 9 3.71 -13.80 -8.42
N GLY A 10 3.38 -14.92 -9.08
CA GLY A 10 3.29 -16.23 -8.43
C GLY A 10 2.07 -16.40 -7.50
N GLY A 11 1.19 -15.41 -7.39
CA GLY A 11 -0.05 -15.46 -6.64
C GLY A 11 -1.24 -15.93 -7.49
N VAL A 12 -2.33 -16.37 -6.83
CA VAL A 12 -3.53 -16.89 -7.49
C VAL A 12 -4.21 -15.84 -8.37
N ASP A 13 -4.23 -14.57 -7.96
CA ASP A 13 -4.94 -13.49 -8.64
C ASP A 13 -4.33 -13.17 -10.01
N SER A 14 -3.01 -13.02 -10.06
CA SER A 14 -2.29 -12.80 -11.33
C SER A 14 -2.37 -14.01 -12.26
N SER A 15 -2.40 -15.22 -11.70
CA SER A 15 -2.51 -16.46 -12.46
C SER A 15 -3.87 -16.59 -13.16
N VAL A 16 -4.95 -16.31 -12.45
CA VAL A 16 -6.31 -16.30 -13.02
C VAL A 16 -6.48 -15.16 -14.01
N ALA A 17 -5.91 -13.99 -13.74
CA ALA A 17 -5.93 -12.87 -14.67
C ALA A 17 -5.24 -13.25 -16.01
N ALA A 18 -4.09 -13.94 -15.97
CA ALA A 18 -3.42 -14.44 -17.17
C ALA A 18 -4.27 -15.46 -17.93
N TYR A 19 -4.88 -16.39 -17.22
CA TYR A 19 -5.79 -17.38 -17.82
C TYR A 19 -6.95 -16.70 -18.56
N LEU A 20 -7.63 -15.74 -17.91
CA LEU A 20 -8.77 -15.05 -18.51
C LEU A 20 -8.38 -14.24 -19.75
N LEU A 21 -7.24 -13.58 -19.76
CA LEU A 21 -6.74 -12.86 -20.93
C LEU A 21 -6.47 -13.81 -22.10
N LYS A 22 -5.91 -14.99 -21.83
CA LYS A 22 -5.70 -16.02 -22.85
C LYS A 22 -7.04 -16.54 -23.40
N GLN A 23 -8.04 -16.77 -22.53
CA GLN A 23 -9.38 -17.18 -22.95
C GLN A 23 -10.10 -16.12 -23.81
N GLN A 24 -9.79 -14.84 -23.59
CA GLN A 24 -10.29 -13.73 -24.41
C GLN A 24 -9.58 -13.61 -25.76
N GLY A 25 -8.61 -14.48 -26.06
CA GLY A 25 -7.90 -14.51 -27.33
C GLY A 25 -6.79 -13.46 -27.48
N HIS A 26 -6.28 -12.91 -26.37
CA HIS A 26 -5.13 -12.04 -26.38
C HIS A 26 -3.81 -12.80 -26.58
N ASP A 27 -2.81 -12.13 -27.16
CA ASP A 27 -1.41 -12.58 -27.15
C ASP A 27 -0.82 -12.20 -25.78
N VAL A 28 -0.73 -13.18 -24.86
CA VAL A 28 -0.37 -12.95 -23.46
C VAL A 28 1.09 -13.28 -23.21
N VAL A 29 1.82 -12.37 -22.61
CA VAL A 29 3.20 -12.53 -22.16
C VAL A 29 3.26 -12.30 -20.66
N GLY A 30 3.82 -13.24 -19.91
CA GLY A 30 4.09 -13.10 -18.49
C GLY A 30 5.38 -12.27 -18.26
N LEU A 31 5.35 -11.40 -17.25
CA LEU A 31 6.54 -10.69 -16.78
C LEU A 31 6.61 -10.79 -15.26
N PHE A 32 7.66 -11.43 -14.75
CA PHE A 32 7.94 -11.53 -13.33
C PHE A 32 8.92 -10.45 -12.93
N MET A 33 8.59 -9.70 -11.85
CA MET A 33 9.40 -8.60 -11.33
C MET A 33 10.14 -9.03 -10.08
N ILE A 34 11.47 -8.89 -10.06
CA ILE A 34 12.28 -8.94 -8.85
C ILE A 34 12.42 -7.50 -8.37
N ASN A 35 11.82 -7.18 -7.21
CA ASN A 35 11.78 -5.81 -6.71
C ASN A 35 12.57 -5.61 -5.40
N TRP A 36 12.95 -6.70 -4.72
CA TRP A 36 13.66 -6.61 -3.46
C TRP A 36 14.54 -7.83 -3.22
N HIS A 37 15.78 -7.62 -2.80
CA HIS A 37 16.74 -8.68 -2.51
C HIS A 37 17.13 -8.79 -1.03
N ASP A 38 16.95 -7.69 -0.27
CA ASP A 38 17.36 -7.63 1.12
C ASP A 38 16.34 -8.34 2.03
N THR A 39 16.81 -9.22 2.87
CA THR A 39 15.98 -9.97 3.85
C THR A 39 16.05 -9.38 5.26
N THR A 40 16.80 -8.30 5.46
CA THR A 40 16.95 -7.66 6.78
C THR A 40 15.60 -7.14 7.27
N GLY A 41 15.17 -7.59 8.44
CA GLY A 41 13.87 -7.23 9.04
C GLY A 41 12.66 -7.93 8.43
N THR A 42 12.84 -8.84 7.46
CA THR A 42 11.77 -9.74 7.01
C THR A 42 11.53 -10.87 8.02
N LEU A 43 10.27 -11.25 8.23
CA LEU A 43 9.90 -12.28 9.22
C LEU A 43 10.09 -13.70 8.70
N GLU A 44 10.21 -13.91 7.40
CA GLU A 44 10.23 -15.22 6.75
C GLU A 44 11.64 -15.66 6.30
N GLY A 45 12.70 -14.87 6.56
CA GLY A 45 14.11 -15.28 6.46
C GLY A 45 14.69 -15.60 5.07
N ASP A 46 13.85 -15.94 4.08
CA ASP A 46 14.26 -16.26 2.71
C ASP A 46 13.88 -15.15 1.73
N CYS A 47 14.59 -15.08 0.59
CA CYS A 47 14.24 -14.16 -0.49
C CYS A 47 12.80 -14.42 -0.97
N PRO A 48 11.84 -13.53 -0.67
CA PRO A 48 10.42 -13.82 -0.83
C PRO A 48 10.02 -14.06 -2.30
N TRP A 49 10.83 -13.62 -3.26
CA TRP A 49 10.54 -13.76 -4.69
C TRP A 49 10.94 -15.13 -5.28
N HIS A 50 11.76 -15.94 -4.59
CA HIS A 50 12.26 -17.18 -5.19
C HIS A 50 11.14 -18.20 -5.44
N ASP A 51 10.36 -18.49 -4.41
CA ASP A 51 9.20 -19.38 -4.53
C ASP A 51 8.13 -18.78 -5.44
N ASP A 52 7.90 -17.48 -5.35
CA ASP A 52 6.96 -16.76 -6.21
C ASP A 52 7.30 -16.92 -7.69
N ARG A 53 8.59 -16.86 -8.04
CA ARG A 53 9.08 -17.06 -9.38
C ARG A 53 8.80 -18.49 -9.88
N VAL A 54 9.07 -19.50 -9.06
CA VAL A 54 8.78 -20.91 -9.41
C VAL A 54 7.29 -21.08 -9.74
N PHE A 55 6.40 -20.51 -8.93
CA PHE A 55 4.96 -20.57 -9.21
C PHE A 55 4.58 -19.79 -10.48
N ALA A 56 5.20 -18.65 -10.75
CA ALA A 56 4.97 -17.91 -11.99
C ALA A 56 5.41 -18.73 -13.22
N GLU A 57 6.55 -19.41 -13.15
CA GLU A 57 7.06 -20.32 -14.20
C GLU A 57 6.11 -21.50 -14.45
N LEU A 58 5.59 -22.12 -13.38
CA LEU A 58 4.61 -23.21 -13.48
C LEU A 58 3.31 -22.74 -14.14
N VAL A 59 2.83 -21.55 -13.78
CA VAL A 59 1.62 -20.96 -14.39
C VAL A 59 1.88 -20.64 -15.87
N ALA A 60 2.98 -19.99 -16.19
CA ALA A 60 3.34 -19.67 -17.58
C ALA A 60 3.42 -20.92 -18.45
N LYS A 61 4.07 -21.97 -17.95
CA LYS A 61 4.14 -23.28 -18.62
C LYS A 61 2.75 -23.91 -18.80
N LYS A 62 1.90 -23.89 -17.75
CA LYS A 62 0.54 -24.44 -17.83
C LYS A 62 -0.33 -23.71 -18.84
N LEU A 63 -0.19 -22.39 -18.91
CA LEU A 63 -0.95 -21.55 -19.83
C LEU A 63 -0.33 -21.47 -21.22
N ASP A 64 0.85 -22.07 -21.44
CA ASP A 64 1.60 -21.98 -22.68
C ASP A 64 1.77 -20.52 -23.13
N ILE A 65 2.37 -19.71 -22.26
CA ILE A 65 2.72 -18.30 -22.49
C ILE A 65 4.20 -18.07 -22.17
N PRO A 66 4.90 -17.21 -22.93
CA PRO A 66 6.27 -16.85 -22.58
C PRO A 66 6.33 -16.11 -21.26
N LEU A 67 7.39 -16.33 -20.46
CA LEU A 67 7.66 -15.62 -19.22
C LEU A 67 9.01 -14.95 -19.30
N HIS A 68 9.04 -13.65 -19.07
CA HIS A 68 10.24 -12.85 -18.89
C HIS A 68 10.43 -12.52 -17.42
N VAL A 69 11.70 -12.36 -17.01
CA VAL A 69 12.06 -11.93 -15.66
C VAL A 69 12.83 -10.62 -15.76
N VAL A 70 12.44 -9.63 -14.96
CA VAL A 70 13.12 -8.35 -14.91
C VAL A 70 13.47 -7.99 -13.46
N ASP A 71 14.66 -7.48 -13.25
CA ASP A 71 15.11 -6.95 -11.96
C ASP A 71 14.85 -5.44 -11.91
N LEU A 72 13.94 -5.05 -11.04
CA LEU A 72 13.54 -3.65 -10.78
C LEU A 72 13.92 -3.21 -9.37
N SER A 73 14.79 -3.94 -8.68
CA SER A 73 15.14 -3.70 -7.28
C SER A 73 15.74 -2.32 -7.05
N ALA A 74 16.55 -1.84 -7.98
CA ALA A 74 17.14 -0.50 -7.91
C ALA A 74 16.08 0.61 -8.02
N ASP A 75 15.15 0.48 -8.99
CA ASP A 75 14.02 1.42 -9.12
C ASP A 75 13.10 1.36 -7.89
N TYR A 76 12.80 0.15 -7.40
CA TYR A 76 11.97 -0.02 -6.21
C TYR A 76 12.61 0.62 -4.98
N ARG A 77 13.92 0.41 -4.78
CA ARG A 77 14.67 1.03 -3.70
C ARG A 77 14.52 2.55 -3.74
N THR A 78 14.89 3.15 -4.86
CA THR A 78 14.95 4.61 -4.98
C THR A 78 13.57 5.27 -4.94
N ARG A 79 12.56 4.66 -5.61
CA ARG A 79 11.25 5.29 -5.79
C ARG A 79 10.23 4.97 -4.71
N VAL A 80 10.40 3.84 -4.00
CA VAL A 80 9.43 3.39 -2.98
C VAL A 80 10.05 3.38 -1.61
N VAL A 81 11.19 2.67 -1.44
CA VAL A 81 11.75 2.43 -0.12
C VAL A 81 12.40 3.69 0.46
N ASP A 82 13.20 4.41 -0.32
CA ASP A 82 13.86 5.64 0.15
C ASP A 82 12.83 6.74 0.47
N TYR A 83 11.75 6.85 -0.32
CA TYR A 83 10.61 7.70 0.02
C TYR A 83 9.97 7.28 1.34
N MET A 84 9.76 5.99 1.55
CA MET A 84 9.18 5.47 2.78
C MET A 84 10.02 5.85 4.01
N PHE A 85 11.33 5.68 3.95
CA PHE A 85 12.23 6.11 5.02
C PHE A 85 12.16 7.61 5.28
N SER A 86 12.19 8.43 4.22
CA SER A 86 12.08 9.89 4.33
C SER A 86 10.79 10.34 5.00
N GLU A 87 9.67 9.68 4.74
CA GLU A 87 8.40 10.03 5.38
C GLU A 87 8.36 9.61 6.86
N TYR A 88 8.86 8.42 7.20
CA TYR A 88 8.97 8.02 8.60
C TYR A 88 9.91 8.93 9.40
N GLU A 89 11.03 9.36 8.82
CA GLU A 89 11.94 10.33 9.45
C GLU A 89 11.24 11.64 9.82
N LYS A 90 10.28 12.07 8.98
CA LYS A 90 9.44 13.26 9.23
C LYS A 90 8.25 12.98 10.15
N GLY A 91 8.11 11.78 10.71
CA GLY A 91 6.98 11.37 11.56
C GLY A 91 5.68 11.14 10.79
N ARG A 92 5.73 10.96 9.47
CA ARG A 92 4.57 10.62 8.64
C ARG A 92 4.57 9.15 8.32
N THR A 93 3.39 8.55 8.23
CA THR A 93 3.23 7.14 7.84
C THR A 93 2.88 7.06 6.37
N PRO A 94 3.82 6.67 5.49
CA PRO A 94 3.56 6.54 4.06
C PRO A 94 2.76 5.29 3.74
N ASN A 95 2.17 5.26 2.53
CA ASN A 95 1.61 4.04 1.96
C ASN A 95 2.50 3.57 0.78
N PRO A 96 3.45 2.65 1.03
CA PRO A 96 4.36 2.17 0.00
C PRO A 96 3.64 1.41 -1.12
N ASP A 97 2.46 0.80 -0.86
CA ASP A 97 1.73 0.05 -1.87
C ASP A 97 1.09 0.95 -2.93
N VAL A 98 0.57 2.12 -2.53
CA VAL A 98 0.08 3.14 -3.48
C VAL A 98 1.23 3.60 -4.37
N LEU A 99 2.38 3.89 -3.75
CA LEU A 99 3.56 4.35 -4.48
C LEU A 99 4.13 3.27 -5.40
N CYS A 100 4.19 2.02 -4.93
CA CYS A 100 4.59 0.87 -5.75
C CYS A 100 3.72 0.72 -7.01
N ASN A 101 2.41 0.89 -6.88
CA ASN A 101 1.53 0.83 -8.04
C ASN A 101 1.84 1.97 -9.03
N ARG A 102 1.95 3.23 -8.57
CA ARG A 102 2.23 4.38 -9.43
C ARG A 102 3.60 4.29 -10.10
N GLU A 103 4.65 4.03 -9.32
CA GLU A 103 6.04 4.16 -9.76
C GLU A 103 6.60 2.89 -10.41
N ILE A 104 6.20 1.72 -9.90
CA ILE A 104 6.77 0.46 -10.36
C ILE A 104 5.84 -0.24 -11.33
N LYS A 105 4.62 -0.65 -10.89
CA LYS A 105 3.73 -1.49 -11.72
C LYS A 105 3.18 -0.77 -12.94
N PHE A 106 2.89 0.52 -12.85
CA PHE A 106 2.29 1.28 -13.96
C PHE A 106 3.22 2.36 -14.53
N ASP A 107 4.52 2.36 -14.14
CA ASP A 107 5.54 3.14 -14.83
C ASP A 107 6.71 2.26 -15.29
N VAL A 108 7.58 1.80 -14.37
CA VAL A 108 8.78 1.03 -14.78
C VAL A 108 8.39 -0.28 -15.47
N PHE A 109 7.49 -1.05 -14.87
CA PHE A 109 6.98 -2.29 -15.48
C PHE A 109 6.27 -2.02 -16.82
N LEU A 110 5.47 -0.95 -16.93
CA LEU A 110 4.85 -0.56 -18.20
C LEU A 110 5.92 -0.29 -19.27
N ARG A 111 7.01 0.39 -18.93
CA ARG A 111 8.12 0.64 -19.87
C ARG A 111 8.78 -0.66 -20.32
N GLU A 112 9.03 -1.60 -19.42
CA GLU A 112 9.58 -2.92 -19.77
C GLU A 112 8.60 -3.72 -20.66
N ALA A 113 7.31 -3.68 -20.35
CA ALA A 113 6.28 -4.31 -21.16
C ALA A 113 6.22 -3.74 -22.59
N LEU A 114 6.37 -2.43 -22.74
CA LEU A 114 6.40 -1.76 -24.05
C LEU A 114 7.60 -2.23 -24.90
N LYS A 115 8.75 -2.52 -24.29
CA LYS A 115 9.90 -3.12 -25.01
C LYS A 115 9.58 -4.51 -25.56
N LEU A 116 8.64 -5.24 -24.93
CA LEU A 116 8.13 -6.52 -25.41
C LEU A 116 6.98 -6.37 -26.42
N GLY A 117 6.69 -5.16 -26.87
CA GLY A 117 5.64 -4.86 -27.84
C GLY A 117 4.22 -4.88 -27.26
N ALA A 118 4.04 -4.63 -25.96
CA ALA A 118 2.74 -4.63 -25.33
C ALA A 118 1.83 -3.48 -25.81
N ASP A 119 0.58 -3.80 -26.12
CA ASP A 119 -0.49 -2.82 -26.28
C ASP A 119 -1.01 -2.39 -24.90
N PHE A 120 -1.11 -3.36 -23.97
CA PHE A 120 -1.61 -3.17 -22.62
C PHE A 120 -0.75 -3.91 -21.59
N VAL A 121 -0.80 -3.43 -20.35
CA VAL A 121 -0.33 -4.16 -19.18
C VAL A 121 -1.50 -4.63 -18.33
N ALA A 122 -1.38 -5.80 -17.74
CA ALA A 122 -2.42 -6.36 -16.89
C ALA A 122 -1.88 -6.73 -15.51
N THR A 123 -2.75 -6.67 -14.52
CA THR A 123 -2.45 -7.05 -13.14
C THR A 123 -3.63 -7.78 -12.51
N GLY A 124 -3.36 -8.53 -11.44
CA GLY A 124 -4.37 -9.22 -10.64
C GLY A 124 -5.06 -8.33 -9.60
N HIS A 125 -5.30 -7.04 -9.89
CA HIS A 125 -6.00 -6.16 -8.96
C HIS A 125 -7.52 -6.32 -9.05
N TYR A 126 -8.17 -6.28 -7.88
CA TYR A 126 -9.63 -6.22 -7.75
C TYR A 126 -10.11 -4.78 -7.89
N CYS A 127 -10.10 -4.29 -9.11
CA CYS A 127 -10.69 -3.02 -9.52
C CYS A 127 -11.17 -3.12 -10.96
N ARG A 128 -11.95 -2.16 -11.42
CA ARG A 128 -12.48 -2.12 -12.78
C ARG A 128 -12.11 -0.81 -13.46
N LYS A 129 -12.09 -0.83 -14.78
CA LYS A 129 -11.89 0.34 -15.62
C LYS A 129 -13.10 0.54 -16.52
N ALA A 130 -13.52 1.78 -16.70
CA ALA A 130 -14.49 2.16 -17.72
C ALA A 130 -13.94 3.30 -18.57
N GLU A 131 -14.45 3.40 -19.79
CA GLU A 131 -14.13 4.47 -20.71
C GLU A 131 -15.34 5.40 -20.86
N GLU A 132 -15.08 6.69 -20.90
CA GLU A 132 -16.09 7.71 -21.15
C GLU A 132 -15.62 8.60 -22.29
N PHE A 133 -16.46 8.72 -23.31
CA PHE A 133 -16.22 9.61 -24.43
C PHE A 133 -16.82 10.98 -24.12
N LEU A 134 -15.97 12.00 -24.03
CA LEU A 134 -16.39 13.34 -23.75
C LEU A 134 -16.89 14.06 -25.06
N PRO A 135 -17.75 15.08 -24.94
CA PRO A 135 -18.24 15.83 -26.10
C PRO A 135 -17.13 16.52 -26.91
N ASP A 136 -15.97 16.78 -26.31
CA ASP A 136 -14.80 17.39 -26.97
C ASP A 136 -13.91 16.37 -27.70
N GLY A 137 -14.36 15.11 -27.81
CA GLY A 137 -13.66 14.02 -28.49
C GLY A 137 -12.58 13.31 -27.68
N ARG A 138 -12.31 13.73 -26.44
CA ARG A 138 -11.37 13.05 -25.57
C ARG A 138 -12.00 11.79 -24.96
N THR A 139 -11.18 10.75 -24.78
CA THR A 139 -11.54 9.58 -23.97
C THR A 139 -10.95 9.73 -22.57
N VAL A 140 -11.79 9.57 -21.57
CA VAL A 140 -11.40 9.55 -20.14
C VAL A 140 -11.56 8.14 -19.59
N PHE A 141 -10.55 7.68 -18.90
CA PHE A 141 -10.52 6.37 -18.24
C PHE A 141 -10.88 6.54 -16.76
N LYS A 142 -11.95 5.87 -16.34
CA LYS A 142 -12.40 5.87 -14.94
C LYS A 142 -11.87 4.63 -14.22
N LEU A 143 -11.28 4.85 -13.05
CA LEU A 143 -10.99 3.77 -12.11
C LEU A 143 -12.26 3.52 -11.28
N LEU A 144 -12.72 2.28 -11.26
CA LEU A 144 -13.93 1.86 -10.55
C LEU A 144 -13.57 0.82 -9.47
N ALA A 145 -14.35 0.80 -8.41
CA ALA A 145 -14.25 -0.24 -7.37
C ALA A 145 -14.40 -1.65 -7.97
N GLY A 146 -13.72 -2.61 -7.38
CA GLY A 146 -13.90 -4.03 -7.70
C GLY A 146 -15.33 -4.51 -7.38
N ALA A 147 -15.71 -5.66 -7.93
CA ALA A 147 -17.00 -6.28 -7.62
C ALA A 147 -17.03 -6.87 -6.20
N ASP A 148 -15.88 -7.28 -5.67
CA ASP A 148 -15.76 -7.81 -4.32
C ASP A 148 -15.49 -6.68 -3.31
N PRO A 149 -16.48 -6.30 -2.47
CA PRO A 149 -16.32 -5.20 -1.51
C PRO A 149 -15.29 -5.51 -0.41
N ASN A 150 -14.97 -6.80 -0.18
CA ASN A 150 -13.97 -7.21 0.80
C ASN A 150 -12.54 -7.23 0.23
N LYS A 151 -12.41 -7.10 -1.08
CA LYS A 151 -11.13 -7.17 -1.81
C LYS A 151 -10.88 -5.98 -2.72
N ASP A 152 -11.76 -5.00 -2.75
CA ASP A 152 -11.57 -3.80 -3.57
C ASP A 152 -10.19 -3.19 -3.32
N GLN A 153 -9.44 -2.99 -4.40
CA GLN A 153 -8.08 -2.46 -4.40
C GLN A 153 -7.96 -1.14 -5.16
N SER A 154 -9.08 -0.52 -5.52
CA SER A 154 -9.08 0.76 -6.24
C SER A 154 -8.36 1.88 -5.46
N TYR A 155 -8.42 1.84 -4.11
CA TYR A 155 -7.68 2.73 -3.25
C TYR A 155 -6.16 2.74 -3.54
N PHE A 156 -5.57 1.55 -3.75
CA PHE A 156 -4.13 1.44 -4.01
C PHE A 156 -3.71 1.97 -5.38
N LEU A 157 -4.69 2.26 -6.25
CA LEU A 157 -4.49 2.76 -7.61
C LEU A 157 -4.92 4.23 -7.76
N CYS A 158 -5.26 4.91 -6.66
CA CYS A 158 -5.78 6.28 -6.68
C CYS A 158 -4.80 7.33 -7.25
N GLN A 159 -3.51 6.99 -7.37
CA GLN A 159 -2.49 7.87 -7.94
C GLN A 159 -2.12 7.56 -9.40
N LEU A 160 -2.87 6.69 -10.08
CA LEU A 160 -2.63 6.45 -11.50
C LEU A 160 -3.10 7.63 -12.36
N SER A 161 -2.29 7.98 -13.34
CA SER A 161 -2.63 8.99 -14.35
C SER A 161 -3.53 8.40 -15.45
N GLN A 162 -4.18 9.26 -16.25
CA GLN A 162 -4.93 8.85 -17.44
C GLN A 162 -4.08 8.04 -18.43
N ARG A 163 -2.81 8.42 -18.62
CA ARG A 163 -1.86 7.69 -19.45
C ARG A 163 -1.64 6.25 -18.94
N GLN A 164 -1.50 6.06 -17.63
CA GLN A 164 -1.32 4.75 -17.04
C GLN A 164 -2.61 3.92 -17.11
N LEU A 165 -3.76 4.53 -16.77
CA LEU A 165 -5.06 3.86 -16.84
C LEU A 165 -5.43 3.44 -18.27
N SER A 166 -5.12 4.25 -19.28
CA SER A 166 -5.42 3.90 -20.68
C SER A 166 -4.76 2.58 -21.09
N ARG A 167 -3.60 2.28 -20.54
CA ARG A 167 -2.81 1.05 -20.83
C ARG A 167 -3.04 -0.09 -19.84
N ALA A 168 -3.82 0.12 -18.76
CA ALA A 168 -4.05 -0.87 -17.72
C ALA A 168 -5.26 -1.76 -18.00
N LEU A 169 -5.13 -3.07 -17.70
CA LEU A 169 -6.23 -4.03 -17.69
C LEU A 169 -6.31 -4.72 -16.31
N PHE A 170 -7.54 -4.95 -15.86
CA PHE A 170 -7.85 -5.58 -14.58
C PHE A 170 -8.80 -6.77 -14.80
N PRO A 171 -8.28 -7.92 -15.28
CA PRO A 171 -9.11 -9.02 -15.78
C PRO A 171 -10.03 -9.64 -14.73
N ILE A 172 -9.66 -9.60 -13.44
CA ILE A 172 -10.41 -10.20 -12.34
C ILE A 172 -11.29 -9.21 -11.57
N GLY A 173 -11.29 -7.93 -11.93
CA GLY A 173 -12.00 -6.89 -11.17
C GLY A 173 -13.51 -7.03 -11.09
N HIS A 174 -14.10 -7.85 -11.95
CA HIS A 174 -15.54 -8.17 -11.97
C HIS A 174 -15.89 -9.46 -11.21
N LEU A 175 -14.90 -10.16 -10.64
CA LEU A 175 -15.06 -11.42 -9.94
C LEU A 175 -14.94 -11.23 -8.42
N LEU A 176 -15.63 -12.10 -7.68
CA LEU A 176 -15.44 -12.27 -6.25
C LEU A 176 -14.22 -13.17 -5.98
N LYS A 177 -13.56 -12.99 -4.85
CA LYS A 177 -12.38 -13.81 -4.48
C LYS A 177 -12.65 -15.32 -4.49
N PRO A 178 -13.80 -15.84 -3.99
CA PRO A 178 -14.13 -17.25 -4.10
C PRO A 178 -14.20 -17.74 -5.55
N GLU A 179 -14.70 -16.91 -6.48
CA GLU A 179 -14.78 -17.26 -7.91
C GLU A 179 -13.38 -17.36 -8.52
N VAL A 180 -12.48 -16.44 -8.20
CA VAL A 180 -11.08 -16.50 -8.62
C VAL A 180 -10.42 -17.79 -8.13
N ARG A 181 -10.65 -18.18 -6.87
CA ARG A 181 -10.15 -19.45 -6.34
C ARG A 181 -10.76 -20.68 -7.00
N ARG A 182 -12.05 -20.64 -7.31
CA ARG A 182 -12.74 -21.71 -8.03
C ARG A 182 -12.11 -21.91 -9.43
N ILE A 183 -11.96 -20.80 -10.19
CA ILE A 183 -11.31 -20.84 -11.52
C ILE A 183 -9.90 -21.42 -11.43
N ALA A 184 -9.09 -20.98 -10.48
CA ALA A 184 -7.74 -21.48 -10.29
C ALA A 184 -7.72 -22.99 -10.04
N THR A 185 -8.67 -23.52 -9.26
CA THR A 185 -8.80 -24.94 -8.95
C THR A 185 -9.27 -25.74 -10.17
N GLU A 186 -10.30 -25.28 -10.85
CA GLU A 186 -10.86 -25.94 -12.06
C GLU A 186 -9.84 -25.99 -13.19
N GLN A 187 -8.99 -24.97 -13.31
CA GLN A 187 -7.94 -24.91 -14.31
C GLN A 187 -6.63 -25.60 -13.87
N HIS A 188 -6.61 -26.18 -12.67
CA HIS A 188 -5.43 -26.83 -12.09
C HIS A 188 -4.19 -25.94 -12.10
N LEU A 189 -4.36 -24.65 -11.77
CA LEU A 189 -3.24 -23.73 -11.64
C LEU A 189 -2.45 -24.06 -10.37
N ALA A 190 -1.13 -24.09 -10.45
CA ALA A 190 -0.25 -24.41 -9.32
C ALA A 190 -0.46 -23.47 -8.11
N THR A 191 -1.02 -22.28 -8.36
CA THR A 191 -1.28 -21.24 -7.35
C THR A 191 -2.63 -21.37 -6.63
N ALA A 192 -3.50 -22.34 -6.99
CA ALA A 192 -4.87 -22.44 -6.47
C ALA A 192 -4.95 -22.50 -4.93
N ALA A 193 -4.03 -23.23 -4.28
CA ALA A 193 -3.98 -23.38 -2.84
C ALA A 193 -3.10 -22.33 -2.13
N ARG A 194 -2.42 -21.42 -2.87
CA ARG A 194 -1.56 -20.41 -2.26
C ARG A 194 -2.37 -19.41 -1.45
N LYS A 195 -1.85 -19.05 -0.28
CA LYS A 195 -2.40 -17.96 0.55
C LYS A 195 -2.17 -16.62 -0.13
N ASP A 196 -3.04 -15.66 0.15
CA ASP A 196 -2.85 -14.29 -0.32
C ASP A 196 -1.59 -13.70 0.30
N SER A 197 -0.85 -12.92 -0.50
CA SER A 197 0.31 -12.17 -0.01
C SER A 197 -0.11 -11.18 1.08
N GLN A 198 0.73 -11.03 2.08
CA GLN A 198 0.53 -10.11 3.20
C GLN A 198 1.82 -9.30 3.41
N GLY A 199 1.68 -8.08 3.95
CA GLY A 199 2.82 -7.20 4.20
C GLY A 199 3.00 -6.15 3.10
N ILE A 200 4.21 -5.59 3.01
CA ILE A 200 4.57 -4.59 2.00
C ILE A 200 4.75 -5.29 0.65
N CYS A 201 4.21 -4.71 -0.43
CA CYS A 201 4.36 -5.25 -1.78
C CYS A 201 5.82 -5.60 -2.08
N PHE A 202 6.06 -6.85 -2.51
CA PHE A 202 7.38 -7.41 -2.89
C PHE A 202 8.41 -7.56 -1.76
N VAL A 203 8.21 -6.93 -0.61
CA VAL A 203 9.09 -7.08 0.57
C VAL A 203 8.56 -8.17 1.50
N GLY A 204 7.23 -8.38 1.49
CA GLY A 204 6.58 -9.38 2.32
C GLY A 204 6.27 -8.88 3.74
N LYS A 205 6.15 -9.80 4.67
CA LYS A 205 5.92 -9.48 6.09
C LYS A 205 7.22 -9.01 6.73
N VAL A 206 7.17 -7.81 7.28
CA VAL A 206 8.31 -7.20 7.98
C VAL A 206 7.96 -6.90 9.43
N ASP A 207 8.94 -7.00 10.31
CA ASP A 207 8.93 -6.27 11.58
C ASP A 207 9.28 -4.81 11.24
N LEU A 208 8.27 -3.96 11.18
CA LEU A 208 8.43 -2.60 10.67
C LEU A 208 9.49 -1.79 11.45
N PRO A 209 9.54 -1.81 12.79
CA PRO A 209 10.63 -1.17 13.53
C PRO A 209 12.01 -1.69 13.17
N VAL A 210 12.19 -3.00 13.02
CA VAL A 210 13.48 -3.61 12.63
C VAL A 210 13.83 -3.22 11.18
N PHE A 211 12.87 -3.26 10.29
CA PHE A 211 13.06 -2.84 8.89
C PHE A 211 13.47 -1.37 8.79
N LEU A 212 12.81 -0.49 9.54
CA LEU A 212 13.12 0.94 9.54
C LEU A 212 14.49 1.25 10.17
N GLN A 213 14.95 0.42 11.12
CA GLN A 213 16.28 0.58 11.73
C GLN A 213 17.45 0.35 10.76
N GLN A 214 17.21 -0.14 9.56
CA GLN A 214 18.25 -0.17 8.51
C GLN A 214 18.79 1.23 8.16
N GLN A 215 17.97 2.28 8.32
CA GLN A 215 18.36 3.67 8.03
C GLN A 215 18.03 4.64 9.16
N LEU A 216 16.99 4.36 9.96
CA LEU A 216 16.57 5.23 11.04
C LEU A 216 17.09 4.69 12.38
N ALA A 217 18.03 5.40 12.97
CA ALA A 217 18.63 4.99 14.24
C ALA A 217 17.60 4.95 15.37
N ALA A 218 17.61 3.87 16.14
CA ALA A 218 16.82 3.81 17.37
C ALA A 218 17.39 4.83 18.39
N LYS A 219 16.51 5.66 18.94
CA LYS A 219 16.84 6.67 19.93
C LYS A 219 15.79 6.64 21.06
N ASP A 220 16.25 6.46 22.28
CA ASP A 220 15.37 6.46 23.44
C ASP A 220 14.65 7.81 23.61
N GLY A 221 13.34 7.78 23.80
CA GLY A 221 12.48 8.93 24.03
C GLY A 221 11.40 8.65 25.07
N ASP A 222 10.68 9.68 25.47
CA ASP A 222 9.66 9.59 26.49
C ASP A 222 8.26 9.40 25.90
N ILE A 223 7.43 8.60 26.58
CA ILE A 223 6.01 8.48 26.33
C ILE A 223 5.28 9.34 27.35
N VAL A 224 4.51 10.31 26.87
CA VAL A 224 3.72 11.25 27.69
C VAL A 224 2.24 11.00 27.48
N GLU A 225 1.52 10.69 28.54
CA GLU A 225 0.06 10.49 28.51
C GLU A 225 -0.65 11.82 28.69
N ILE A 226 -1.45 12.21 27.73
CA ILE A 226 -2.30 13.38 27.76
C ILE A 226 -3.68 13.00 28.29
N PRO A 227 -4.21 13.68 29.32
CA PRO A 227 -5.53 13.34 29.84
C PRO A 227 -6.64 13.72 28.85
N SER A 228 -7.74 12.96 28.85
CA SER A 228 -8.89 13.25 27.98
C SER A 228 -9.55 14.60 28.25
N GLY A 229 -9.35 15.15 29.46
CA GLY A 229 -9.79 16.48 29.86
C GLY A 229 -8.79 17.60 29.57
N TRP A 230 -7.76 17.38 28.80
CA TRP A 230 -6.78 18.42 28.46
C TRP A 230 -7.44 19.64 27.84
N PRO A 231 -7.13 20.88 28.34
CA PRO A 231 -7.81 22.12 27.92
C PRO A 231 -7.73 22.37 26.40
N GLY A 232 -6.70 21.85 25.72
CA GLY A 232 -6.55 21.99 24.27
C GLY A 232 -7.61 21.25 23.43
N TYR A 233 -8.38 20.32 24.05
CA TYR A 233 -9.50 19.63 23.37
C TYR A 233 -10.80 20.44 23.38
N ARG A 234 -10.77 21.72 23.74
CA ARG A 234 -11.98 22.57 23.73
C ARG A 234 -12.65 22.48 22.36
N SER A 235 -13.95 22.17 22.38
CA SER A 235 -14.72 22.14 21.15
C SER A 235 -14.76 23.50 20.49
N LEU A 236 -14.28 23.59 19.28
CA LEU A 236 -14.51 24.76 18.45
C LEU A 236 -16.00 24.88 18.12
N PRO A 237 -16.54 26.10 17.95
CA PRO A 237 -17.90 26.30 17.48
C PRO A 237 -18.23 25.48 16.24
N ALA A 238 -19.51 25.14 16.04
CA ALA A 238 -19.93 24.34 14.89
C ALA A 238 -19.65 25.05 13.55
N ASP A 239 -19.65 26.36 13.57
CA ASP A 239 -19.38 27.26 12.43
C ASP A 239 -17.91 27.72 12.33
N ALA A 240 -17.01 27.12 13.12
CA ALA A 240 -15.60 27.43 13.00
C ALA A 240 -15.07 27.16 11.58
N PRO A 241 -14.17 28.01 11.05
CA PRO A 241 -13.57 27.78 9.73
C PRO A 241 -12.94 26.39 9.60
N LEU A 242 -13.12 25.74 8.45
CA LEU A 242 -12.63 24.36 8.22
C LEU A 242 -11.12 24.22 8.50
N GLY A 243 -10.33 25.25 8.17
CA GLY A 243 -8.90 25.25 8.48
C GLY A 243 -8.62 25.11 9.99
N ARG A 244 -9.41 25.77 10.82
CA ARG A 244 -9.30 25.66 12.28
C ARG A 244 -9.74 24.28 12.81
N LEU A 245 -10.73 23.67 12.17
CA LEU A 245 -11.20 22.32 12.52
C LEU A 245 -10.20 21.24 12.13
N ALA A 246 -9.35 21.52 11.14
CA ALA A 246 -8.32 20.60 10.65
C ALA A 246 -6.97 20.74 11.36
N GLU A 247 -6.77 21.81 12.15
CA GLU A 247 -5.50 22.02 12.87
C GLU A 247 -5.17 20.81 13.77
N PRO A 248 -3.95 20.27 13.68
CA PRO A 248 -3.51 19.23 14.59
C PRO A 248 -3.38 19.76 16.01
N PHE A 249 -3.69 18.93 17.00
CA PHE A 249 -3.39 19.27 18.39
C PHE A 249 -1.87 19.31 18.57
N ARG A 250 -1.40 20.34 19.26
CA ARG A 250 0.01 20.52 19.62
C ARG A 250 0.14 20.28 21.10
N TYR A 251 0.83 19.20 21.46
CA TYR A 251 1.07 18.82 22.83
C TYR A 251 2.46 19.28 23.28
N GLU A 252 2.56 19.65 24.57
CA GLU A 252 3.83 19.84 25.26
C GLU A 252 4.02 18.76 26.32
N PRO A 253 5.26 18.42 26.71
CA PRO A 253 5.50 17.44 27.78
C PRO A 253 4.83 17.78 29.11
N SER A 254 4.61 19.06 29.38
CA SER A 254 3.92 19.59 30.58
C SER A 254 2.41 19.39 30.54
N ASP A 255 1.82 19.06 29.41
CA ASP A 255 0.37 18.82 29.25
C ASP A 255 -0.08 17.46 29.80
N GLY A 256 0.86 16.59 30.14
CA GLY A 256 0.59 15.24 30.59
C GLY A 256 1.61 14.70 31.59
N ALA A 257 1.53 13.41 31.79
CA ALA A 257 2.45 12.67 32.65
C ALA A 257 3.32 11.70 31.85
N ARG A 258 4.60 11.63 32.16
CA ARG A 258 5.49 10.60 31.61
C ARG A 258 5.05 9.24 32.13
N VAL A 259 4.79 8.28 31.23
CA VAL A 259 4.27 6.95 31.55
C VAL A 259 5.17 5.81 31.04
N GLY A 260 6.18 6.11 30.25
CA GLY A 260 7.06 5.10 29.70
C GLY A 260 8.19 5.67 28.83
N ARG A 261 8.90 4.79 28.13
CA ARG A 261 9.91 5.11 27.15
C ARG A 261 9.70 4.31 25.86
N HIS A 262 10.16 4.86 24.76
CA HIS A 262 10.16 4.19 23.44
C HIS A 262 11.54 4.32 22.79
N ARG A 263 11.76 3.65 21.65
CA ARG A 263 13.03 3.63 20.94
C ARG A 263 13.05 4.43 19.63
N GLY A 264 12.20 5.43 19.51
CA GLY A 264 12.12 6.34 18.36
C GLY A 264 10.66 6.69 18.05
N ALA A 265 10.31 8.00 18.14
CA ALA A 265 8.95 8.47 17.87
C ALA A 265 8.52 8.21 16.42
N HIS A 266 9.47 8.22 15.47
CA HIS A 266 9.25 7.94 14.06
C HIS A 266 8.82 6.50 13.75
N PHE A 267 8.99 5.54 14.69
CA PHE A 267 8.49 4.17 14.51
C PHE A 267 7.00 4.00 14.82
N PHE A 268 6.33 5.06 15.24
CA PHE A 268 4.93 5.00 15.67
C PHE A 268 4.00 5.78 14.76
N THR A 269 2.80 5.25 14.61
CA THR A 269 1.72 5.86 13.83
C THR A 269 0.60 6.31 14.75
N ILE A 270 -0.02 7.45 14.45
CA ILE A 270 -1.20 7.93 15.19
C ILE A 270 -2.31 6.86 15.15
N GLY A 271 -2.92 6.59 16.29
CA GLY A 271 -3.90 5.50 16.47
C GLY A 271 -3.28 4.15 16.81
N GLN A 272 -1.97 4.00 16.75
CA GLN A 272 -1.30 2.74 17.11
C GLN A 272 -1.45 2.43 18.60
N ARG A 273 -1.78 1.16 18.90
CA ARG A 273 -1.89 0.64 20.26
C ARG A 273 -0.74 -0.30 20.63
N LYS A 274 -0.35 -1.15 19.68
CA LYS A 274 0.69 -2.18 19.90
C LYS A 274 2.09 -1.55 19.95
N GLY A 275 2.98 -2.16 20.75
CA GLY A 275 4.40 -1.75 20.80
C GLY A 275 4.72 -0.62 21.77
N LEU A 276 3.74 -0.07 22.51
CA LEU A 276 3.97 0.97 23.51
C LEU A 276 4.63 0.45 24.80
N HIS A 277 4.43 -0.83 25.13
CA HIS A 277 4.99 -1.49 26.30
C HIS A 277 4.72 -0.76 27.65
N VAL A 278 3.60 -0.04 27.74
CA VAL A 278 3.15 0.63 28.95
C VAL A 278 2.03 -0.19 29.57
N GLY A 279 2.26 -0.71 30.77
CA GLY A 279 1.29 -1.47 31.56
C GLY A 279 0.63 -0.67 32.68
N GLY A 280 -0.28 -1.33 33.44
CA GLY A 280 -0.89 -0.76 34.65
C GLY A 280 -1.94 0.33 34.40
N LYS A 281 -2.49 0.44 33.20
CA LYS A 281 -3.54 1.40 32.86
C LYS A 281 -4.91 0.73 32.80
N PRO A 282 -5.99 1.38 33.27
CA PRO A 282 -7.37 0.87 33.20
C PRO A 282 -7.83 0.55 31.78
N GLU A 283 -7.47 1.40 30.80
CA GLU A 283 -7.77 1.20 29.38
C GLU A 283 -6.48 1.24 28.54
N PRO A 284 -6.50 0.65 27.33
CA PRO A 284 -5.35 0.69 26.44
C PRO A 284 -4.95 2.11 26.05
N LEU A 285 -3.64 2.33 25.92
CA LEU A 285 -3.11 3.57 25.39
C LEU A 285 -3.05 3.53 23.86
N PHE A 286 -3.29 4.68 23.24
CA PHE A 286 -3.18 4.90 21.81
C PHE A 286 -2.29 6.10 21.53
N VAL A 287 -1.49 6.04 20.49
CA VAL A 287 -0.70 7.16 19.99
C VAL A 287 -1.64 8.24 19.48
N ILE A 288 -1.52 9.46 20.00
CA ILE A 288 -2.32 10.62 19.58
C ILE A 288 -1.47 11.74 18.96
N GLY A 289 -0.14 11.62 19.08
CA GLY A 289 0.81 12.56 18.48
C GLY A 289 2.23 12.02 18.54
N THR A 290 3.04 12.43 17.57
CA THR A 290 4.47 12.15 17.51
C THR A 290 5.24 13.44 17.34
N ASP A 291 6.25 13.66 18.16
CA ASP A 291 7.22 14.74 18.00
C ASP A 291 8.59 14.09 17.70
N VAL A 292 8.94 14.02 16.41
CA VAL A 292 10.16 13.35 15.99
C VAL A 292 11.40 14.19 16.29
N GLU A 293 11.30 15.51 16.35
CA GLU A 293 12.40 16.41 16.64
C GLU A 293 12.84 16.26 18.10
N ARG A 294 11.89 16.31 19.04
CA ARG A 294 12.13 16.13 20.48
C ARG A 294 12.18 14.66 20.87
N ASN A 295 11.81 13.77 19.96
CA ASN A 295 11.70 12.33 20.18
C ASN A 295 10.72 11.97 21.31
N ILE A 296 9.51 12.53 21.26
CA ILE A 296 8.45 12.35 22.26
C ILE A 296 7.24 11.71 21.60
N LEU A 297 6.65 10.73 22.28
CA LEU A 297 5.40 10.09 21.89
C LEU A 297 4.29 10.51 22.83
N TYR A 298 3.25 11.14 22.30
CA TYR A 298 2.05 11.49 23.06
C TYR A 298 1.02 10.38 22.91
N VAL A 299 0.45 9.95 24.04
CA VAL A 299 -0.55 8.88 24.07
C VAL A 299 -1.78 9.30 24.85
N GLY A 300 -2.91 8.69 24.53
CA GLY A 300 -4.18 8.89 25.24
C GLY A 300 -4.82 7.57 25.59
N GLN A 301 -5.52 7.52 26.75
CA GLN A 301 -6.15 6.32 27.24
C GLN A 301 -7.55 6.14 26.67
N GLY A 302 -7.86 4.95 26.14
CA GLY A 302 -9.16 4.57 25.62
C GLY A 302 -9.39 4.94 24.15
N GLN A 303 -10.24 4.16 23.47
CA GLN A 303 -10.58 4.36 22.06
C GLN A 303 -11.37 5.65 21.80
N ARG A 304 -11.99 6.21 22.83
CA ARG A 304 -12.79 7.45 22.72
C ARG A 304 -12.00 8.70 23.08
N HIS A 305 -10.69 8.58 23.23
CA HIS A 305 -9.84 9.71 23.58
C HIS A 305 -9.93 10.82 22.53
N PRO A 306 -10.21 12.09 22.92
CA PRO A 306 -10.43 13.18 21.94
C PRO A 306 -9.26 13.39 20.98
N GLY A 307 -8.02 13.12 21.42
CA GLY A 307 -6.82 13.24 20.62
C GLY A 307 -6.77 12.33 19.38
N LEU A 308 -7.61 11.27 19.34
CA LEU A 308 -7.71 10.36 18.19
C LEU A 308 -8.58 10.89 17.06
N TYR A 309 -9.36 11.93 17.29
CA TYR A 309 -10.39 12.38 16.36
C TYR A 309 -10.15 13.81 15.88
N ARG A 310 -10.50 14.05 14.63
CA ARG A 310 -10.52 15.38 14.00
C ARG A 310 -11.87 15.57 13.33
N ARG A 311 -12.37 16.80 13.32
CA ARG A 311 -13.63 17.15 12.63
C ARG A 311 -13.44 17.42 11.16
N ALA A 312 -12.22 17.75 10.73
CA ALA A 312 -11.85 18.01 9.35
C ALA A 312 -10.40 17.58 9.11
N LEU A 313 -10.07 17.36 7.85
CA LEU A 313 -8.70 17.23 7.37
C LEU A 313 -8.46 18.30 6.31
N TYR A 314 -7.22 18.68 6.14
CA TYR A 314 -6.80 19.63 5.13
C TYR A 314 -5.71 19.01 4.25
N MET A 315 -5.82 19.21 2.96
CA MET A 315 -4.81 18.84 1.97
C MET A 315 -4.46 20.10 1.15
N LEU A 316 -3.18 20.29 0.90
CA LEU A 316 -2.72 21.35 0.01
C LEU A 316 -3.11 21.03 -1.45
N PRO A 317 -3.36 22.03 -2.30
CA PRO A 317 -3.71 21.78 -3.71
C PRO A 317 -2.68 20.93 -4.47
N ASP A 318 -1.40 21.06 -4.17
CA ASP A 318 -0.29 20.31 -4.75
C ASP A 318 -0.15 18.87 -4.20
N GLU A 319 -0.80 18.58 -3.08
CA GLU A 319 -0.90 17.21 -2.53
C GLU A 319 -2.04 16.42 -3.17
N ILE A 320 -2.91 17.07 -3.95
CA ILE A 320 -4.07 16.42 -4.57
C ILE A 320 -3.68 15.86 -5.94
N HIS A 321 -3.78 14.55 -6.09
CA HIS A 321 -3.63 13.90 -7.39
C HIS A 321 -4.99 13.72 -8.07
N TRP A 322 -5.16 14.36 -9.22
CA TRP A 322 -6.36 14.21 -10.03
C TRP A 322 -6.13 13.10 -11.07
N VAL A 323 -6.94 12.05 -11.01
CA VAL A 323 -6.94 10.96 -12.01
C VAL A 323 -7.48 11.44 -13.36
N ARG A 324 -8.22 12.56 -13.36
CA ARG A 324 -8.93 13.11 -14.50
C ARG A 324 -8.22 14.33 -15.09
#